data_c7e3c5263669cd4164333af8271286b1
#
_entry.id   c7e3c5263669cd4164333af8271286b1
#
_cell.length_a   1.000
_cell.length_b   1.000
_cell.length_c   1.000
_cell.angle_alpha   90.00
_cell.angle_beta   90.00
_cell.angle_gamma   90.00
#
_symmetry.space_group_name_H-M   'P 1'
#
loop_
_entity.id
_entity.type
_entity.pdbx_description
1 polymer ?
#
loop_
_entity_poly.entity_id
_entity_poly.type
_entity_poly.pdbx_seq_one_letter_code
_entity_poly.pdbx_strand_id
1 'polypeptide(L)'
;NFMIHYLRRFDKHCFTVQLHDKTYTIGEGQPLFNVIINKDIPKKELLASTSLALGEAYMRKDVEIQGDLFTALRCFLSQTGQFSLDKSLFKRILYPSESKSAQKKQVSSHYDLGNDFYAKWLDPSMSYSCAYFKNEDDSLEQAQHNKVHYILEKLYLKEGMTLLDIGCGWGYLLIEAAKKYGVKGYGCTLSKEQWKKGQERIEKLGLQDLVQIDLVDYRDLVAEGRQYDRIVSVGMLEHVGRSNYPLYMETASHLLKDGGMFLLHYISGHDESIGNPWMRKYIFPGGTLPSLREIVSLAYDDEFQVIDVESLRRHYYKTLMCWFNNFQNVRDEVIAARGEEFARMWD
;
A
#
# COMPACT_ATOMS: atom_id res chain seq x y z
N ASN A 1 -20.00 -27.76 16.12
CA ASN A 1 -19.45 -27.38 14.81
C ASN A 1 -18.07 -26.75 15.00
N PHE A 2 -17.10 -27.10 14.15
CA PHE A 2 -15.73 -26.63 14.22
C PHE A 2 -15.64 -25.10 14.13
N MET A 3 -16.41 -24.46 13.22
CA MET A 3 -16.44 -23.00 13.08
C MET A 3 -16.84 -22.27 14.36
N ILE A 4 -17.89 -22.73 15.02
CA ILE A 4 -18.33 -22.10 16.29
C ILE A 4 -17.26 -22.26 17.36
N HIS A 5 -16.66 -23.47 17.47
CA HIS A 5 -15.55 -23.68 18.42
C HIS A 5 -14.35 -22.79 18.09
N TYR A 6 -14.06 -22.62 16.80
CA TYR A 6 -12.98 -21.76 16.35
C TYR A 6 -13.26 -20.29 16.67
N LEU A 7 -14.46 -19.77 16.34
CA LEU A 7 -14.83 -18.37 16.58
C LEU A 7 -14.95 -18.02 18.07
N ARG A 8 -15.22 -18.99 18.95
CA ARG A 8 -15.19 -18.79 20.42
C ARG A 8 -13.84 -18.32 20.97
N ARG A 9 -12.78 -18.43 20.17
CA ARG A 9 -11.45 -17.90 20.52
C ARG A 9 -11.35 -16.36 20.44
N PHE A 10 -12.35 -15.71 19.83
CA PHE A 10 -12.43 -14.26 19.67
C PHE A 10 -13.43 -13.62 20.62
N ASP A 11 -13.36 -13.98 21.89
CA ASP A 11 -14.34 -13.67 22.92
C ASP A 11 -14.15 -12.34 23.68
N LYS A 12 -13.12 -11.54 23.31
CA LYS A 12 -12.91 -10.20 23.92
C LYS A 12 -14.02 -9.20 23.61
N HIS A 13 -14.78 -9.45 22.56
CA HIS A 13 -15.90 -8.63 22.13
C HIS A 13 -17.12 -9.50 21.91
N CYS A 14 -18.30 -8.96 22.22
CA CYS A 14 -19.55 -9.69 22.02
C CYS A 14 -20.00 -9.58 20.56
N PHE A 15 -20.31 -10.71 19.96
CA PHE A 15 -20.94 -10.80 18.63
C PHE A 15 -21.78 -12.08 18.51
N THR A 16 -22.69 -12.12 17.56
CA THR A 16 -23.48 -13.31 17.27
C THR A 16 -22.97 -14.03 16.02
N VAL A 17 -23.17 -15.32 15.99
CA VAL A 17 -22.88 -16.17 14.83
C VAL A 17 -24.13 -16.96 14.49
N GLN A 18 -24.68 -16.71 13.32
CA GLN A 18 -25.78 -17.47 12.74
C GLN A 18 -25.21 -18.58 11.86
N LEU A 19 -25.53 -19.81 12.20
CA LEU A 19 -25.17 -21.00 11.44
C LEU A 19 -26.41 -21.89 11.25
N HIS A 20 -26.87 -22.00 10.03
CA HIS A 20 -28.18 -22.60 9.71
C HIS A 20 -29.28 -21.89 10.55
N ASP A 21 -30.14 -22.65 11.20
CA ASP A 21 -31.25 -22.13 12.01
C ASP A 21 -30.86 -21.77 13.45
N LYS A 22 -29.56 -21.80 13.80
CA LYS A 22 -29.06 -21.57 15.15
C LYS A 22 -28.21 -20.33 15.25
N THR A 23 -28.50 -19.53 16.26
CA THR A 23 -27.67 -18.36 16.63
C THR A 23 -26.89 -18.66 17.89
N TYR A 24 -25.60 -18.34 17.88
CA TYR A 24 -24.67 -18.50 18.99
C TYR A 24 -24.15 -17.13 19.37
N THR A 25 -24.13 -16.83 20.67
CA THR A 25 -23.46 -15.62 21.19
C THR A 25 -22.04 -15.97 21.61
N ILE A 26 -21.09 -15.13 21.26
CA ILE A 26 -19.68 -15.25 21.59
C ILE A 26 -19.27 -13.97 22.31
N GLY A 27 -18.52 -14.11 23.40
CA GLY A 27 -18.17 -13.00 24.30
C GLY A 27 -19.32 -12.58 25.21
N GLU A 28 -19.08 -11.58 26.02
CA GLU A 28 -20.04 -11.03 26.99
C GLU A 28 -20.47 -9.60 26.59
N GLY A 29 -21.74 -9.25 26.88
CA GLY A 29 -22.30 -7.92 26.60
C GLY A 29 -23.28 -7.88 25.46
N GLN A 30 -23.50 -6.68 24.92
CA GLN A 30 -24.36 -6.48 23.74
C GLN A 30 -23.58 -6.83 22.47
N PRO A 31 -24.17 -7.62 21.56
CA PRO A 31 -23.53 -7.95 20.29
C PRO A 31 -23.28 -6.71 19.44
N LEU A 32 -22.05 -6.55 18.95
CA LEU A 32 -21.61 -5.44 18.11
C LEU A 32 -21.92 -5.67 16.62
N PHE A 33 -21.94 -6.94 16.21
CA PHE A 33 -22.22 -7.35 14.83
C PHE A 33 -22.70 -8.81 14.81
N ASN A 34 -23.21 -9.25 13.68
CA ASN A 34 -23.61 -10.64 13.46
C ASN A 34 -22.80 -11.25 12.30
N VAL A 35 -22.25 -12.44 12.50
CA VAL A 35 -21.57 -13.25 11.47
C VAL A 35 -22.56 -14.29 10.97
N ILE A 36 -22.85 -14.28 9.67
CA ILE A 36 -23.71 -15.28 9.03
C ILE A 36 -22.83 -16.25 8.26
N ILE A 37 -22.93 -17.53 8.58
CA ILE A 37 -22.22 -18.61 7.89
C ILE A 37 -23.20 -19.29 6.92
N ASN A 38 -23.14 -18.89 5.65
CA ASN A 38 -23.96 -19.46 4.58
C ASN A 38 -23.43 -20.81 4.10
N LYS A 39 -22.08 -20.98 4.17
CA LYS A 39 -21.40 -22.21 3.77
C LYS A 39 -20.21 -22.47 4.69
N ASP A 40 -20.05 -23.74 5.05
CA ASP A 40 -18.92 -24.16 5.89
C ASP A 40 -17.57 -23.94 5.20
N ILE A 41 -16.62 -23.32 5.90
CA ILE A 41 -15.24 -23.20 5.43
C ILE A 41 -14.50 -24.49 5.77
N PRO A 42 -13.81 -25.11 4.80
CA PRO A 42 -13.06 -26.34 5.04
C PRO A 42 -12.02 -26.15 6.16
N LYS A 43 -12.05 -27.07 7.13
CA LYS A 43 -11.10 -27.05 8.26
C LYS A 43 -9.64 -26.94 7.82
N LYS A 44 -9.29 -27.60 6.69
CA LYS A 44 -7.92 -27.57 6.14
C LYS A 44 -7.51 -26.16 5.73
N GLU A 45 -8.39 -25.36 5.14
CA GLU A 45 -8.14 -23.99 4.71
C GLU A 45 -7.94 -23.07 5.93
N LEU A 46 -8.84 -23.17 6.92
CA LEU A 46 -8.72 -22.40 8.17
C LEU A 46 -7.41 -22.69 8.93
N LEU A 47 -6.97 -23.94 8.95
CA LEU A 47 -5.72 -24.33 9.59
C LEU A 47 -4.49 -23.97 8.78
N ALA A 48 -4.60 -23.87 7.44
CA ALA A 48 -3.50 -23.47 6.59
C ALA A 48 -3.23 -21.95 6.66
N SER A 49 -4.28 -21.13 6.56
CA SER A 49 -4.23 -19.69 6.74
C SER A 49 -5.61 -19.14 7.04
N THR A 50 -5.85 -18.78 8.29
CA THR A 50 -7.15 -18.26 8.73
C THR A 50 -7.53 -16.96 8.03
N SER A 51 -6.60 -16.01 7.93
CA SER A 51 -6.88 -14.72 7.30
C SER A 51 -7.25 -14.87 5.83
N LEU A 52 -6.57 -15.78 5.11
CA LEU A 52 -6.89 -16.06 3.72
C LEU A 52 -8.25 -16.75 3.60
N ALA A 53 -8.49 -17.80 4.38
CA ALA A 53 -9.74 -18.57 4.32
C ALA A 53 -10.97 -17.73 4.68
N LEU A 54 -10.89 -16.90 5.72
CA LEU A 54 -12.00 -16.01 6.11
C LEU A 54 -12.21 -14.88 5.10
N GLY A 55 -11.14 -14.27 4.59
CA GLY A 55 -11.24 -13.23 3.57
C GLY A 55 -11.87 -13.75 2.27
N GLU A 56 -11.45 -14.93 1.79
CA GLU A 56 -12.03 -15.56 0.61
C GLU A 56 -13.49 -15.98 0.83
N ALA A 57 -13.83 -16.49 2.01
CA ALA A 57 -15.20 -16.83 2.36
C ALA A 57 -16.10 -15.58 2.38
N TYR A 58 -15.60 -14.46 2.87
CA TYR A 58 -16.30 -13.16 2.81
C TYR A 58 -16.49 -12.70 1.35
N MET A 59 -15.46 -12.78 0.51
CA MET A 59 -15.55 -12.41 -0.90
C MET A 59 -16.63 -13.21 -1.63
N ARG A 60 -16.70 -14.52 -1.41
CA ARG A 60 -17.68 -15.44 -2.04
C ARG A 60 -19.05 -15.43 -1.40
N LYS A 61 -19.31 -14.66 -0.36
CA LYS A 61 -20.53 -14.69 0.48
C LYS A 61 -20.75 -16.01 1.23
N ASP A 62 -19.75 -16.87 1.34
CA ASP A 62 -19.81 -18.04 2.22
C ASP A 62 -19.95 -17.60 3.68
N VAL A 63 -19.38 -16.43 4.02
CA VAL A 63 -19.53 -15.72 5.30
C VAL A 63 -19.93 -14.27 5.04
N GLU A 64 -20.92 -13.76 5.79
CA GLU A 64 -21.35 -12.36 5.73
C GLU A 64 -21.28 -11.72 7.10
N ILE A 65 -21.05 -10.42 7.13
CA ILE A 65 -21.07 -9.59 8.31
C ILE A 65 -22.28 -8.67 8.25
N GLN A 66 -23.20 -8.79 9.21
CA GLN A 66 -24.28 -7.83 9.40
C GLN A 66 -23.89 -6.87 10.52
N GLY A 67 -23.89 -5.58 10.18
CA GLY A 67 -23.38 -4.50 11.02
C GLY A 67 -22.18 -3.83 10.39
N ASP A 68 -21.42 -3.09 11.21
CA ASP A 68 -20.25 -2.37 10.73
C ASP A 68 -19.06 -3.32 10.51
N LEU A 69 -18.61 -3.42 9.25
CA LEU A 69 -17.48 -4.26 8.85
C LEU A 69 -16.18 -3.85 9.55
N PHE A 70 -15.93 -2.54 9.75
CA PHE A 70 -14.76 -2.06 10.48
C PHE A 70 -14.73 -2.55 11.93
N THR A 71 -15.87 -2.50 12.61
CA THR A 71 -16.00 -3.02 13.96
C THR A 71 -15.69 -4.52 14.00
N ALA A 72 -16.23 -5.30 13.08
CA ALA A 72 -15.97 -6.73 13.00
C ALA A 72 -14.47 -7.02 12.74
N LEU A 73 -13.87 -6.37 11.76
CA LEU A 73 -12.44 -6.52 11.44
C LEU A 73 -11.55 -6.11 12.62
N ARG A 74 -11.86 -4.99 13.29
CA ARG A 74 -11.13 -4.54 14.47
C ARG A 74 -11.21 -5.55 15.62
N CYS A 75 -12.38 -6.14 15.85
CA CYS A 75 -12.56 -7.17 16.87
C CYS A 75 -11.71 -8.41 16.57
N PHE A 76 -11.71 -8.89 15.34
CA PHE A 76 -10.89 -10.04 14.94
C PHE A 76 -9.39 -9.71 14.94
N LEU A 77 -8.98 -8.58 14.39
CA LEU A 77 -7.57 -8.18 14.32
C LEU A 77 -6.97 -7.86 15.68
N SER A 78 -7.76 -7.38 16.65
CA SER A 78 -7.28 -7.16 18.03
C SER A 78 -6.88 -8.45 18.75
N GLN A 79 -7.27 -9.59 18.21
CA GLN A 79 -6.99 -10.92 18.73
C GLN A 79 -6.19 -11.77 17.74
N THR A 80 -5.29 -11.16 16.97
CA THR A 80 -4.50 -11.83 15.93
C THR A 80 -3.70 -13.03 16.45
N GLY A 81 -3.27 -13.02 17.73
CA GLY A 81 -2.65 -14.17 18.39
C GLY A 81 -3.54 -15.42 18.50
N GLN A 82 -4.86 -15.28 18.30
CA GLN A 82 -5.79 -16.40 18.23
C GLN A 82 -5.92 -16.99 16.82
N PHE A 83 -5.49 -16.26 15.79
CA PHE A 83 -5.32 -16.85 14.47
C PHE A 83 -4.29 -17.95 14.57
N SER A 84 -4.65 -19.14 14.09
CA SER A 84 -3.84 -20.35 14.20
C SER A 84 -2.40 -20.12 13.78
N LEU A 85 -1.52 -20.96 14.28
CA LEU A 85 -0.11 -21.08 13.87
C LEU A 85 0.02 -20.88 12.37
N ASP A 86 0.21 -19.65 11.98
CA ASP A 86 0.57 -19.34 10.60
C ASP A 86 1.98 -19.90 10.42
N LYS A 87 2.08 -21.03 9.72
CA LYS A 87 3.37 -21.66 9.39
C LYS A 87 4.29 -20.71 8.63
N SER A 88 3.80 -19.52 8.23
CA SER A 88 4.61 -18.45 7.70
C SER A 88 5.68 -17.96 8.67
N LEU A 89 5.47 -18.08 9.99
CA LEU A 89 6.49 -17.81 11.00
C LEU A 89 7.74 -18.71 10.84
N PHE A 90 7.58 -19.94 10.33
CA PHE A 90 8.70 -20.82 10.04
C PHE A 90 9.37 -20.53 8.68
N LYS A 91 8.72 -19.80 7.79
CA LYS A 91 9.31 -19.31 6.53
C LYS A 91 10.17 -18.05 6.69
N ARG A 92 10.36 -17.57 7.91
CA ARG A 92 11.22 -16.42 8.24
C ARG A 92 12.68 -16.59 7.76
N ILE A 93 13.09 -17.81 7.43
CA ILE A 93 14.48 -18.17 7.06
C ILE A 93 14.71 -18.24 5.54
N LEU A 94 13.67 -18.25 4.72
CA LEU A 94 13.80 -18.40 3.26
C LEU A 94 12.94 -17.35 2.55
N TYR A 95 13.41 -16.11 2.49
CA TYR A 95 12.89 -15.14 1.53
C TYR A 95 13.53 -15.44 0.16
N PRO A 96 12.78 -15.97 -0.81
CA PRO A 96 13.32 -16.07 -2.15
C PRO A 96 13.59 -14.65 -2.66
N SER A 97 14.78 -14.42 -3.19
CA SER A 97 15.09 -13.21 -3.93
C SER A 97 14.11 -13.14 -5.10
N GLU A 98 13.25 -12.13 -5.10
CA GLU A 98 12.35 -11.92 -6.23
C GLU A 98 13.13 -11.33 -7.40
N SER A 99 13.08 -12.00 -8.55
CA SER A 99 13.75 -11.51 -9.76
C SER A 99 13.11 -10.21 -10.26
N LYS A 100 13.86 -9.38 -11.00
CA LYS A 100 13.33 -8.17 -11.68
C LYS A 100 12.04 -8.48 -12.47
N SER A 101 11.98 -9.62 -13.15
CA SER A 101 10.83 -10.07 -13.93
C SER A 101 9.61 -10.35 -13.05
N ALA A 102 9.79 -10.99 -11.89
CA ALA A 102 8.71 -11.26 -10.95
C ALA A 102 8.15 -9.97 -10.35
N GLN A 103 9.01 -9.05 -9.92
CA GLN A 103 8.60 -7.74 -9.40
C GLN A 103 7.85 -6.92 -10.45
N LYS A 104 8.36 -6.86 -11.69
CA LYS A 104 7.68 -6.19 -12.80
C LYS A 104 6.28 -6.76 -13.03
N LYS A 105 6.13 -8.09 -13.03
CA LYS A 105 4.83 -8.74 -13.19
C LYS A 105 3.88 -8.41 -12.04
N GLN A 106 4.37 -8.37 -10.81
CA GLN A 106 3.56 -8.06 -9.62
C GLN A 106 3.07 -6.61 -9.63
N VAL A 107 3.97 -5.64 -9.90
CA VAL A 107 3.63 -4.22 -10.03
C VAL A 107 2.63 -4.03 -11.17
N SER A 108 2.92 -4.57 -12.36
CA SER A 108 1.98 -4.49 -13.49
C SER A 108 0.61 -5.07 -13.12
N SER A 109 0.53 -6.25 -12.52
CA SER A 109 -0.77 -6.88 -12.20
C SER A 109 -1.60 -6.06 -11.20
N HIS A 110 -0.97 -5.32 -10.29
CA HIS A 110 -1.66 -4.46 -9.34
C HIS A 110 -2.20 -3.19 -10.02
N TYR A 111 -1.36 -2.51 -10.79
CA TYR A 111 -1.75 -1.24 -11.45
C TYR A 111 -2.46 -1.42 -12.79
N ASP A 112 -2.43 -2.61 -13.39
CA ASP A 112 -3.17 -2.97 -14.63
C ASP A 112 -4.70 -3.17 -14.41
N LEU A 113 -5.19 -2.91 -13.18
CA LEU A 113 -6.64 -2.72 -12.95
C LEU A 113 -7.23 -1.56 -13.77
N GLY A 114 -6.36 -0.72 -14.33
CA GLY A 114 -6.68 0.37 -15.24
C GLY A 114 -6.85 1.72 -14.55
N ASN A 115 -6.42 2.77 -15.25
CA ASN A 115 -6.52 4.15 -14.73
C ASN A 115 -7.96 4.56 -14.40
N ASP A 116 -8.93 4.08 -15.18
CA ASP A 116 -10.36 4.38 -14.98
C ASP A 116 -10.89 3.84 -13.66
N PHE A 117 -10.37 2.70 -13.20
CA PHE A 117 -10.75 2.15 -11.90
C PHE A 117 -10.20 3.00 -10.76
N TYR A 118 -8.91 3.35 -10.81
CA TYR A 118 -8.29 4.18 -9.78
C TYR A 118 -8.86 5.58 -9.73
N ALA A 119 -9.17 6.18 -10.88
CA ALA A 119 -9.76 7.53 -10.98
C ALA A 119 -11.16 7.63 -10.34
N LYS A 120 -11.85 6.51 -10.11
CA LYS A 120 -13.19 6.52 -9.49
C LYS A 120 -13.17 6.84 -8.00
N TRP A 121 -12.08 6.54 -7.31
CA TRP A 121 -12.01 6.66 -5.85
C TRP A 121 -10.75 7.34 -5.31
N LEU A 122 -9.69 7.49 -6.10
CA LEU A 122 -8.57 8.38 -5.79
C LEU A 122 -8.96 9.84 -6.04
N ASP A 123 -8.15 10.75 -5.53
CA ASP A 123 -8.22 12.18 -5.84
C ASP A 123 -7.71 12.48 -7.28
N PRO A 124 -7.95 13.70 -7.83
CA PRO A 124 -7.53 14.04 -9.20
C PRO A 124 -6.02 13.94 -9.46
N SER A 125 -5.18 14.02 -8.43
CA SER A 125 -3.73 13.82 -8.57
C SER A 125 -3.37 12.37 -8.88
N MET A 126 -4.29 11.43 -8.61
CA MET A 126 -4.06 9.98 -8.66
C MET A 126 -3.00 9.52 -7.66
N SER A 127 -2.93 10.17 -6.49
CA SER A 127 -1.96 9.80 -5.45
C SER A 127 -2.44 8.57 -4.68
N TYR A 128 -1.80 7.42 -4.90
CA TYR A 128 -2.11 6.16 -4.19
C TYR A 128 -1.10 5.91 -3.06
N SER A 129 -1.02 6.87 -2.15
CA SER A 129 -0.17 6.83 -0.96
C SER A 129 -0.76 7.71 0.15
N CYS A 130 -0.22 7.63 1.37
CA CYS A 130 -0.69 8.40 2.52
C CYS A 130 -0.75 9.90 2.21
N ALA A 131 -1.89 10.53 2.41
CA ALA A 131 -2.08 11.97 2.33
C ALA A 131 -1.64 12.67 3.64
N TYR A 132 -1.51 14.00 3.64
CA TYR A 132 -1.13 14.81 4.80
C TYR A 132 -2.21 15.85 5.10
N PHE A 133 -3.02 15.61 6.11
CA PHE A 133 -4.12 16.46 6.54
C PHE A 133 -3.58 17.54 7.49
N LYS A 134 -3.38 18.76 7.02
CA LYS A 134 -2.97 19.90 7.87
C LYS A 134 -4.09 20.33 8.81
N ASN A 135 -5.33 20.28 8.31
CA ASN A 135 -6.54 20.60 9.05
C ASN A 135 -7.47 19.38 9.12
N GLU A 136 -8.35 19.37 10.12
CA GLU A 136 -9.34 18.30 10.27
C GLU A 136 -10.29 18.19 9.08
N ASP A 137 -10.62 19.31 8.45
CA ASP A 137 -11.59 19.45 7.36
C ASP A 137 -10.96 19.39 5.96
N ASP A 138 -9.65 19.12 5.86
CA ASP A 138 -9.01 19.01 4.55
C ASP A 138 -9.67 17.90 3.72
N SER A 139 -10.02 18.19 2.47
CA SER A 139 -10.44 17.18 1.51
C SER A 139 -9.27 16.24 1.19
N LEU A 140 -9.55 15.05 0.63
CA LEU A 140 -8.50 14.14 0.18
C LEU A 140 -7.57 14.80 -0.85
N GLU A 141 -8.11 15.55 -1.80
CA GLU A 141 -7.34 16.29 -2.80
C GLU A 141 -6.41 17.33 -2.13
N GLN A 142 -6.94 18.13 -1.18
CA GLN A 142 -6.12 19.09 -0.44
C GLN A 142 -5.05 18.38 0.40
N ALA A 143 -5.37 17.27 1.03
CA ALA A 143 -4.42 16.51 1.83
C ALA A 143 -3.32 15.85 0.98
N GLN A 144 -3.64 15.39 -0.24
CA GLN A 144 -2.64 14.88 -1.18
C GLN A 144 -1.73 16.02 -1.72
N HIS A 145 -2.30 17.15 -2.03
CA HIS A 145 -1.54 18.36 -2.37
C HIS A 145 -0.61 18.77 -1.21
N ASN A 146 -1.11 18.83 0.01
CA ASN A 146 -0.33 19.11 1.20
C ASN A 146 0.85 18.13 1.37
N LYS A 147 0.60 16.82 1.17
CA LYS A 147 1.62 15.78 1.23
C LYS A 147 2.75 16.03 0.25
N VAL A 148 2.42 16.29 -1.01
CA VAL A 148 3.42 16.53 -2.04
C VAL A 148 4.25 17.78 -1.70
N HIS A 149 3.61 18.87 -1.36
CA HIS A 149 4.33 20.11 -1.00
C HIS A 149 5.19 19.96 0.25
N TYR A 150 4.74 19.20 1.25
CA TYR A 150 5.51 18.92 2.44
C TYR A 150 6.78 18.09 2.14
N ILE A 151 6.65 17.08 1.25
CA ILE A 151 7.81 16.33 0.75
C ILE A 151 8.80 17.26 0.06
N LEU A 152 8.32 18.12 -0.85
CA LEU A 152 9.17 19.03 -1.61
C LEU A 152 9.88 20.06 -0.72
N GLU A 153 9.22 20.53 0.34
CA GLU A 153 9.81 21.42 1.34
C GLU A 153 10.94 20.72 2.12
N LYS A 154 10.75 19.45 2.54
CA LYS A 154 11.79 18.67 3.23
C LYS A 154 13.01 18.37 2.34
N LEU A 155 12.88 18.42 1.03
CA LEU A 155 13.98 18.22 0.08
C LEU A 155 14.82 19.47 -0.18
N TYR A 156 14.44 20.63 0.34
CA TYR A 156 15.14 21.92 0.14
C TYR A 156 15.49 22.19 -1.33
N LEU A 157 14.51 22.01 -2.22
CA LEU A 157 14.66 22.17 -3.66
C LEU A 157 15.01 23.60 -4.05
N LYS A 158 15.88 23.75 -5.06
CA LYS A 158 16.24 25.02 -5.68
C LYS A 158 16.15 24.89 -7.20
N GLU A 159 15.93 26.01 -7.89
CA GLU A 159 15.89 26.06 -9.35
C GLU A 159 17.13 25.42 -9.97
N GLY A 160 16.90 24.64 -11.03
CA GLY A 160 17.95 23.92 -11.78
C GLY A 160 18.46 22.63 -11.14
N MET A 161 18.09 22.32 -9.88
CA MET A 161 18.42 21.01 -9.30
C MET A 161 17.75 19.87 -10.04
N THR A 162 18.38 18.69 -9.99
CA THR A 162 17.84 17.43 -10.49
C THR A 162 17.17 16.66 -9.37
N LEU A 163 15.93 16.20 -9.59
CA LEU A 163 15.13 15.39 -8.67
C LEU A 163 14.78 14.07 -9.34
N LEU A 164 15.16 12.94 -8.71
CA LEU A 164 14.71 11.60 -9.10
C LEU A 164 13.53 11.17 -8.22
N ASP A 165 12.45 10.66 -8.83
CA ASP A 165 11.34 10.00 -8.14
C ASP A 165 11.33 8.50 -8.49
N ILE A 166 11.73 7.66 -7.53
CA ILE A 166 11.77 6.21 -7.69
C ILE A 166 10.37 5.64 -7.44
N GLY A 167 9.70 5.20 -8.50
CA GLY A 167 8.31 4.79 -8.44
C GLY A 167 7.35 5.96 -8.53
N CYS A 168 7.53 6.82 -9.52
CA CYS A 168 6.88 8.13 -9.65
C CYS A 168 5.36 8.09 -9.90
N GLY A 169 4.75 6.90 -9.99
CA GLY A 169 3.32 6.78 -10.26
C GLY A 169 2.92 7.51 -11.55
N TRP A 170 1.89 8.35 -11.47
CA TRP A 170 1.40 9.15 -12.59
C TRP A 170 2.08 10.53 -12.72
N GLY A 171 3.23 10.73 -12.04
CA GLY A 171 4.11 11.87 -12.19
C GLY A 171 3.70 13.16 -11.46
N TYR A 172 2.67 13.14 -10.61
CA TYR A 172 2.14 14.33 -9.97
C TYR A 172 3.20 15.07 -9.12
N LEU A 173 3.99 14.35 -8.32
CA LEU A 173 5.03 14.94 -7.48
C LEU A 173 6.07 15.70 -8.31
N LEU A 174 6.55 15.11 -9.40
CA LEU A 174 7.52 15.74 -10.30
C LEU A 174 6.96 16.96 -11.03
N ILE A 175 5.69 16.91 -11.45
CA ILE A 175 5.00 18.04 -12.06
C ILE A 175 4.91 19.22 -11.08
N GLU A 176 4.54 18.98 -9.83
CA GLU A 176 4.46 20.04 -8.81
C GLU A 176 5.86 20.57 -8.42
N ALA A 177 6.89 19.69 -8.39
CA ALA A 177 8.26 20.10 -8.16
C ALA A 177 8.77 21.02 -9.27
N ALA A 178 8.53 20.67 -10.53
CA ALA A 178 8.93 21.49 -11.68
C ALA A 178 8.22 22.84 -11.69
N LYS A 179 6.90 22.87 -11.48
CA LYS A 179 6.12 24.11 -11.44
C LYS A 179 6.54 25.06 -10.34
N LYS A 180 6.77 24.55 -9.12
CA LYS A 180 7.00 25.38 -7.94
C LYS A 180 8.44 25.79 -7.78
N TYR A 181 9.39 24.91 -8.16
CA TYR A 181 10.81 25.10 -7.86
C TYR A 181 11.70 25.20 -9.10
N GLY A 182 11.17 24.97 -10.31
CA GLY A 182 11.98 25.01 -11.52
C GLY A 182 13.05 23.90 -11.60
N VAL A 183 12.81 22.77 -10.93
CA VAL A 183 13.74 21.64 -10.94
C VAL A 183 13.56 20.78 -12.20
N LYS A 184 14.60 20.04 -12.57
CA LYS A 184 14.55 19.00 -13.59
C LYS A 184 14.15 17.68 -12.93
N GLY A 185 12.91 17.26 -13.14
CA GLY A 185 12.35 16.03 -12.56
C GLY A 185 12.55 14.82 -13.46
N TYR A 186 13.05 13.74 -12.90
CA TYR A 186 13.19 12.45 -13.56
C TYR A 186 12.40 11.41 -12.76
N GLY A 187 11.56 10.63 -13.43
CA GLY A 187 10.78 9.58 -12.79
C GLY A 187 10.98 8.24 -13.45
N CYS A 188 10.93 7.17 -12.68
CA CYS A 188 10.88 5.81 -13.20
C CYS A 188 9.67 5.06 -12.66
N THR A 189 9.08 4.24 -13.52
CA THR A 189 7.96 3.34 -13.19
C THR A 189 8.06 2.05 -13.98
N LEU A 190 7.48 0.96 -13.46
CA LEU A 190 7.34 -0.32 -14.17
C LEU A 190 5.94 -0.50 -14.80
N SER A 191 4.99 0.39 -14.50
CA SER A 191 3.63 0.34 -15.03
C SER A 191 3.49 1.16 -16.33
N LYS A 192 3.10 0.49 -17.41
CA LYS A 192 2.82 1.14 -18.70
C LYS A 192 1.68 2.15 -18.60
N GLU A 193 0.65 1.84 -17.80
CA GLU A 193 -0.51 2.70 -17.61
C GLU A 193 -0.15 4.00 -16.89
N GLN A 194 0.68 3.90 -15.83
CA GLN A 194 1.20 5.07 -15.14
C GLN A 194 2.08 5.92 -16.05
N TRP A 195 3.03 5.29 -16.75
CA TRP A 195 3.92 5.96 -17.69
C TRP A 195 3.15 6.74 -18.75
N LYS A 196 2.22 6.07 -19.46
CA LYS A 196 1.42 6.69 -20.52
C LYS A 196 0.65 7.90 -20.00
N LYS A 197 -0.04 7.75 -18.86
CA LYS A 197 -0.81 8.83 -18.25
C LYS A 197 0.07 9.97 -17.75
N GLY A 198 1.27 9.65 -17.25
CA GLY A 198 2.27 10.64 -16.87
C GLY A 198 2.72 11.48 -18.05
N GLN A 199 3.04 10.84 -19.19
CA GLN A 199 3.41 11.54 -20.43
C GLN A 199 2.29 12.48 -20.90
N GLU A 200 1.04 12.00 -20.95
CA GLU A 200 -0.12 12.83 -21.31
C GLU A 200 -0.26 14.08 -20.44
N ARG A 201 -0.02 13.95 -19.13
CA ARG A 201 -0.06 15.06 -18.18
C ARG A 201 1.05 16.07 -18.43
N ILE A 202 2.28 15.59 -18.63
CA ILE A 202 3.46 16.43 -18.90
C ILE A 202 3.24 17.24 -20.19
N GLU A 203 2.80 16.60 -21.26
CA GLU A 203 2.48 17.24 -22.54
C GLU A 203 1.39 18.30 -22.40
N LYS A 204 0.27 17.94 -21.75
CA LYS A 204 -0.85 18.87 -21.54
C LYS A 204 -0.45 20.13 -20.77
N LEU A 205 0.55 20.03 -19.91
CA LEU A 205 1.03 21.15 -19.07
C LEU A 205 2.23 21.88 -19.67
N GLY A 206 2.78 21.42 -20.82
CA GLY A 206 3.92 22.03 -21.46
C GLY A 206 5.22 21.91 -20.65
N LEU A 207 5.39 20.80 -19.89
CA LEU A 207 6.52 20.59 -18.98
C LEU A 207 7.58 19.61 -19.51
N GLN A 208 7.58 19.29 -20.80
CA GLN A 208 8.47 18.29 -21.42
C GLN A 208 9.95 18.63 -21.25
N ASP A 209 10.30 19.92 -21.15
CA ASP A 209 11.69 20.37 -20.95
C ASP A 209 12.16 20.23 -19.49
N LEU A 210 11.23 20.05 -18.54
CA LEU A 210 11.51 19.98 -17.11
C LEU A 210 11.23 18.60 -16.50
N VAL A 211 10.29 17.83 -17.05
CA VAL A 211 9.86 16.55 -16.44
C VAL A 211 9.94 15.43 -17.47
N GLN A 212 10.68 14.37 -17.11
CA GLN A 212 10.80 13.15 -17.89
C GLN A 212 10.39 11.95 -17.02
N ILE A 213 9.57 11.06 -17.55
CA ILE A 213 9.22 9.79 -16.92
C ILE A 213 9.58 8.65 -17.85
N ASP A 214 10.35 7.68 -17.35
CA ASP A 214 10.81 6.53 -18.11
C ASP A 214 10.16 5.23 -17.62
N LEU A 215 9.85 4.33 -18.55
CA LEU A 215 9.38 2.98 -18.27
C LEU A 215 10.58 2.06 -18.03
N VAL A 216 11.25 2.22 -16.90
CA VAL A 216 12.53 1.58 -16.58
C VAL A 216 12.57 1.15 -15.11
N ASP A 217 13.36 0.12 -14.83
CA ASP A 217 13.68 -0.29 -13.47
C ASP A 217 14.74 0.65 -12.88
N TYR A 218 14.53 1.16 -11.66
CA TYR A 218 15.46 2.08 -10.99
C TYR A 218 16.89 1.54 -10.89
N ARG A 219 17.06 0.22 -10.82
CA ARG A 219 18.37 -0.45 -10.76
C ARG A 219 19.18 -0.29 -12.06
N ASP A 220 18.50 -0.08 -13.17
CA ASP A 220 19.14 0.09 -14.48
C ASP A 220 19.69 1.52 -14.66
N LEU A 221 19.18 2.49 -13.88
CA LEU A 221 19.64 3.89 -13.91
C LEU A 221 21.11 4.05 -13.47
N VAL A 222 21.61 3.19 -12.60
CA VAL A 222 23.03 3.22 -12.16
C VAL A 222 23.98 3.02 -13.32
N ALA A 223 23.66 2.14 -14.27
CA ALA A 223 24.48 1.88 -15.44
C ALA A 223 24.63 3.10 -16.38
N GLU A 224 23.71 4.06 -16.30
CA GLU A 224 23.75 5.30 -17.07
C GLU A 224 24.70 6.34 -16.48
N GLY A 225 25.25 6.10 -15.27
CA GLY A 225 26.18 7.01 -14.59
C GLY A 225 25.55 8.34 -14.16
N ARG A 226 24.23 8.43 -14.12
CA ARG A 226 23.53 9.64 -13.70
C ARG A 226 23.50 9.75 -12.18
N GLN A 227 23.63 10.97 -11.67
CA GLN A 227 23.44 11.31 -10.27
C GLN A 227 22.50 12.51 -10.13
N TYR A 228 21.76 12.54 -9.05
CA TYR A 228 20.72 13.52 -8.79
C TYR A 228 21.01 14.30 -7.52
N ASP A 229 20.64 15.59 -7.47
CA ASP A 229 20.80 16.43 -6.31
C ASP A 229 19.85 15.98 -5.18
N ARG A 230 18.70 15.45 -5.54
CA ARG A 230 17.66 14.97 -4.62
C ARG A 230 17.03 13.70 -5.15
N ILE A 231 16.69 12.80 -4.24
CA ILE A 231 15.90 11.59 -4.53
C ILE A 231 14.67 11.58 -3.64
N VAL A 232 13.56 11.12 -4.19
CA VAL A 232 12.32 10.84 -3.47
C VAL A 232 11.79 9.47 -3.86
N SER A 233 11.14 8.78 -2.94
CA SER A 233 10.42 7.55 -3.23
C SER A 233 9.23 7.43 -2.29
N VAL A 234 8.03 7.26 -2.83
CA VAL A 234 6.78 7.29 -2.06
C VAL A 234 5.95 6.05 -2.37
N GLY A 235 5.78 5.16 -1.36
CA GLY A 235 4.95 3.95 -1.50
C GLY A 235 5.51 2.92 -2.48
N MET A 236 6.82 2.88 -2.65
CA MET A 236 7.49 1.97 -3.58
C MET A 236 8.22 0.83 -2.86
N LEU A 237 8.76 1.08 -1.67
CA LEU A 237 9.58 0.13 -0.92
C LEU A 237 8.82 -1.16 -0.59
N GLU A 238 7.52 -1.07 -0.42
CA GLU A 238 6.60 -2.19 -0.19
C GLU A 238 6.62 -3.23 -1.33
N HIS A 239 6.99 -2.81 -2.54
CA HIS A 239 7.07 -3.65 -3.74
C HIS A 239 8.47 -4.20 -4.02
N VAL A 240 9.48 -3.73 -3.30
CA VAL A 240 10.89 -4.13 -3.52
C VAL A 240 11.16 -5.56 -3.05
N GLY A 241 10.46 -6.01 -2.00
CA GLY A 241 10.73 -7.28 -1.34
C GLY A 241 11.94 -7.23 -0.42
N ARG A 242 11.83 -7.84 0.77
CA ARG A 242 12.80 -7.69 1.87
C ARG A 242 14.23 -8.07 1.49
N SER A 243 14.42 -9.12 0.71
CA SER A 243 15.75 -9.55 0.26
C SER A 243 16.47 -8.53 -0.64
N ASN A 244 15.74 -7.60 -1.22
CA ASN A 244 16.26 -6.57 -2.11
C ASN A 244 16.39 -5.18 -1.43
N TYR A 245 16.01 -5.02 -0.16
CA TYR A 245 16.18 -3.74 0.53
C TYR A 245 17.62 -3.25 0.58
N PRO A 246 18.64 -4.11 0.84
CA PRO A 246 20.03 -3.66 0.75
C PRO A 246 20.37 -3.10 -0.63
N LEU A 247 20.06 -3.85 -1.70
CA LEU A 247 20.29 -3.39 -3.07
C LEU A 247 19.53 -2.10 -3.40
N TYR A 248 18.35 -1.91 -2.83
CA TYR A 248 17.57 -0.68 -3.01
C TYR A 248 18.27 0.54 -2.40
N MET A 249 18.78 0.40 -1.18
CA MET A 249 19.49 1.48 -0.47
C MET A 249 20.84 1.77 -1.14
N GLU A 250 21.61 0.75 -1.48
CA GLU A 250 22.84 0.86 -2.27
C GLU A 250 22.61 1.58 -3.60
N THR A 251 21.56 1.20 -4.34
CA THR A 251 21.19 1.87 -5.59
C THR A 251 20.86 3.35 -5.38
N ALA A 252 20.07 3.67 -4.35
CA ALA A 252 19.74 5.05 -4.03
C ALA A 252 20.98 5.87 -3.66
N SER A 253 21.94 5.28 -2.92
CA SER A 253 23.23 5.92 -2.60
C SER A 253 24.02 6.23 -3.85
N HIS A 254 24.16 5.28 -4.79
CA HIS A 254 24.88 5.50 -6.05
C HIS A 254 24.24 6.56 -6.96
N LEU A 255 22.92 6.69 -6.92
CA LEU A 255 22.17 7.66 -7.72
C LEU A 255 22.14 9.07 -7.10
N LEU A 256 22.52 9.21 -5.83
CA LEU A 256 22.53 10.48 -5.12
C LEU A 256 23.92 11.12 -5.20
N LYS A 257 23.98 12.42 -5.50
CA LYS A 257 25.23 13.19 -5.41
C LYS A 257 25.68 13.35 -3.97
N ASP A 258 26.97 13.55 -3.76
CA ASP A 258 27.53 13.88 -2.45
C ASP A 258 26.83 15.11 -1.84
N GLY A 259 26.43 15.01 -0.58
CA GLY A 259 25.64 16.04 0.11
C GLY A 259 24.19 16.18 -0.39
N GLY A 260 23.74 15.24 -1.21
CA GLY A 260 22.35 15.14 -1.64
C GLY A 260 21.41 14.70 -0.52
N MET A 261 20.11 14.75 -0.77
CA MET A 261 19.08 14.29 0.19
C MET A 261 18.16 13.26 -0.44
N PHE A 262 17.87 12.20 0.31
CA PHE A 262 16.92 11.16 -0.05
C PHE A 262 15.74 11.17 0.92
N LEU A 263 14.53 11.38 0.42
CA LEU A 263 13.30 11.26 1.19
C LEU A 263 12.63 9.92 0.83
N LEU A 264 12.51 9.05 1.81
CA LEU A 264 11.88 7.74 1.68
C LEU A 264 10.58 7.68 2.49
N HIS A 265 9.45 7.55 1.81
CA HIS A 265 8.12 7.43 2.41
C HIS A 265 7.55 6.04 2.13
N TYR A 266 7.22 5.29 3.18
CA TYR A 266 6.73 3.91 3.06
C TYR A 266 5.83 3.52 4.23
N ILE A 267 5.09 2.42 4.08
CA ILE A 267 4.29 1.83 5.15
C ILE A 267 5.21 0.97 6.03
N SER A 268 5.39 1.38 7.28
CA SER A 268 6.23 0.66 8.23
C SER A 268 5.44 -0.39 8.99
N GLY A 269 5.96 -1.63 9.02
CA GLY A 269 5.51 -2.70 9.90
C GLY A 269 6.08 -2.59 11.31
N HIS A 270 5.42 -3.23 12.28
CA HIS A 270 5.95 -3.38 13.64
C HIS A 270 7.10 -4.39 13.73
N ASP A 271 7.06 -5.39 12.84
CA ASP A 271 8.00 -6.50 12.80
C ASP A 271 8.38 -6.83 11.36
N GLU A 272 9.37 -7.69 11.22
CA GLU A 272 9.86 -8.20 9.94
C GLU A 272 9.06 -9.42 9.47
N SER A 273 7.74 -9.38 9.57
CA SER A 273 6.86 -10.46 9.10
C SER A 273 6.70 -10.48 7.58
N ILE A 274 6.21 -11.60 7.06
CA ILE A 274 5.91 -11.74 5.61
C ILE A 274 4.67 -10.91 5.22
N GLY A 275 3.91 -10.42 6.20
CA GLY A 275 2.65 -9.74 5.99
C GLY A 275 1.45 -10.69 5.89
N ASN A 276 0.27 -10.11 5.74
CA ASN A 276 -0.99 -10.86 5.71
C ASN A 276 -1.13 -11.63 4.38
N PRO A 277 -1.36 -12.97 4.38
CA PRO A 277 -1.48 -13.78 3.17
C PRO A 277 -2.58 -13.34 2.22
N TRP A 278 -3.72 -12.86 2.75
CA TRP A 278 -4.82 -12.36 1.94
C TRP A 278 -4.43 -11.07 1.20
N MET A 279 -3.83 -10.10 1.91
CA MET A 279 -3.33 -8.85 1.30
C MET A 279 -2.32 -9.13 0.19
N ARG A 280 -1.41 -10.08 0.43
CA ARG A 280 -0.38 -10.47 -0.55
C ARG A 280 -0.95 -11.19 -1.76
N LYS A 281 -2.08 -11.88 -1.63
CA LYS A 281 -2.72 -12.58 -2.75
C LYS A 281 -3.54 -11.64 -3.62
N TYR A 282 -4.29 -10.72 -3.01
CA TYR A 282 -5.34 -9.97 -3.67
C TYR A 282 -5.05 -8.49 -3.89
N ILE A 283 -4.40 -7.82 -2.94
CA ILE A 283 -4.20 -6.36 -2.97
C ILE A 283 -2.78 -6.01 -3.39
N PHE A 284 -1.77 -6.53 -2.69
CA PHE A 284 -0.37 -6.23 -2.97
C PHE A 284 0.43 -7.52 -3.20
N PRO A 285 0.37 -8.12 -4.41
CA PRO A 285 1.13 -9.33 -4.73
C PRO A 285 2.61 -9.14 -4.46
N GLY A 286 3.21 -10.04 -3.67
CA GLY A 286 4.61 -9.94 -3.27
C GLY A 286 4.93 -8.86 -2.25
N GLY A 287 4.00 -8.00 -1.89
CA GLY A 287 4.20 -6.88 -0.97
C GLY A 287 4.73 -7.31 0.40
N THR A 288 5.69 -6.55 0.92
CA THR A 288 6.24 -6.70 2.27
C THR A 288 6.33 -5.35 2.96
N LEU A 289 6.07 -5.34 4.27
CA LEU A 289 6.20 -4.10 5.05
C LEU A 289 7.53 -4.15 5.80
N PRO A 290 8.46 -3.22 5.51
CA PRO A 290 9.71 -3.12 6.26
C PRO A 290 9.44 -2.55 7.65
N SER A 291 10.29 -2.90 8.63
CA SER A 291 10.31 -2.19 9.90
C SER A 291 11.17 -0.94 9.80
N LEU A 292 10.92 0.05 10.66
CA LEU A 292 11.74 1.26 10.71
C LEU A 292 13.20 0.94 11.03
N ARG A 293 13.45 0.00 11.95
CA ARG A 293 14.83 -0.39 12.33
C ARG A 293 15.61 -1.03 11.19
N GLU A 294 14.95 -1.86 10.32
CA GLU A 294 15.60 -2.43 9.14
C GLU A 294 16.10 -1.33 8.21
N ILE A 295 15.23 -0.36 7.91
CA ILE A 295 15.56 0.70 6.95
C ILE A 295 16.59 1.67 7.52
N VAL A 296 16.49 2.02 8.80
CA VAL A 296 17.51 2.85 9.46
C VAL A 296 18.88 2.14 9.47
N SER A 297 18.93 0.83 9.77
CA SER A 297 20.18 0.07 9.72
C SER A 297 20.79 0.10 8.33
N LEU A 298 20.01 -0.25 7.30
CA LEU A 298 20.47 -0.24 5.91
C LEU A 298 20.90 1.16 5.43
N ALA A 299 20.22 2.22 5.90
CA ALA A 299 20.64 3.58 5.57
C ALA A 299 22.06 3.88 6.03
N TYR A 300 22.42 3.46 7.25
CA TYR A 300 23.79 3.65 7.77
C TYR A 300 24.80 2.72 7.08
N ASP A 301 24.40 1.54 6.65
CA ASP A 301 25.29 0.62 5.91
C ASP A 301 25.69 1.21 4.54
N ASP A 302 24.82 2.05 3.94
CA ASP A 302 25.02 2.74 2.65
C ASP A 302 25.38 4.24 2.81
N GLU A 303 25.99 4.61 3.93
CA GLU A 303 26.53 5.95 4.23
C GLU A 303 25.50 7.09 4.31
N PHE A 304 24.20 6.78 4.41
CA PHE A 304 23.19 7.79 4.70
C PHE A 304 23.20 8.18 6.16
N GLN A 305 23.11 9.47 6.44
CA GLN A 305 22.79 9.98 7.76
C GLN A 305 21.29 10.25 7.85
N VAL A 306 20.60 9.55 8.73
CA VAL A 306 19.17 9.79 8.99
C VAL A 306 19.02 11.10 9.77
N ILE A 307 18.35 12.09 9.18
CA ILE A 307 18.19 13.43 9.75
C ILE A 307 16.78 13.72 10.25
N ASP A 308 15.77 12.97 9.77
CA ASP A 308 14.37 13.13 10.17
C ASP A 308 13.61 11.83 10.03
N VAL A 309 12.71 11.56 10.98
CA VAL A 309 11.77 10.43 10.95
C VAL A 309 10.43 10.90 11.47
N GLU A 310 9.38 10.76 10.65
CA GLU A 310 8.04 11.18 10.99
C GLU A 310 7.01 10.07 10.75
N SER A 311 6.15 9.82 11.72
CA SER A 311 5.07 8.84 11.59
C SER A 311 3.77 9.50 11.14
N LEU A 312 3.29 9.11 9.96
CA LEU A 312 2.03 9.60 9.38
C LEU A 312 0.84 8.65 9.66
N ARG A 313 0.91 7.80 10.67
CA ARG A 313 -0.09 6.77 10.94
C ARG A 313 -1.53 7.31 11.01
N ARG A 314 -1.74 8.48 11.66
CA ARG A 314 -3.08 9.08 11.77
C ARG A 314 -3.56 9.66 10.45
N HIS A 315 -2.66 10.22 9.66
CA HIS A 315 -2.95 10.70 8.31
C HIS A 315 -3.35 9.54 7.39
N TYR A 316 -2.67 8.38 7.54
CA TYR A 316 -3.01 7.21 6.73
C TYR A 316 -4.39 6.63 7.08
N TYR A 317 -4.77 6.64 8.36
CA TYR A 317 -6.14 6.29 8.74
C TYR A 317 -7.17 7.18 8.02
N LYS A 318 -7.00 8.51 8.05
CA LYS A 318 -7.89 9.45 7.35
C LYS A 318 -7.89 9.21 5.83
N THR A 319 -6.72 8.97 5.24
CA THR A 319 -6.57 8.65 3.82
C THR A 319 -7.37 7.42 3.43
N LEU A 320 -7.23 6.33 4.17
CA LEU A 320 -7.95 5.08 3.95
C LEU A 320 -9.46 5.26 4.10
N MET A 321 -9.91 6.04 5.09
CA MET A 321 -11.34 6.36 5.25
C MET A 321 -11.88 7.16 4.06
N CYS A 322 -11.13 8.13 3.54
CA CYS A 322 -11.52 8.85 2.33
C CYS A 322 -11.62 7.91 1.12
N TRP A 323 -10.64 7.03 0.90
CA TRP A 323 -10.68 6.06 -0.19
C TRP A 323 -11.85 5.09 -0.05
N PHE A 324 -12.09 4.59 1.16
CA PHE A 324 -13.24 3.72 1.43
C PHE A 324 -14.56 4.42 1.10
N ASN A 325 -14.77 5.64 1.60
CA ASN A 325 -16.01 6.39 1.35
C ASN A 325 -16.20 6.69 -0.15
N ASN A 326 -15.12 7.08 -0.85
CA ASN A 326 -15.17 7.30 -2.29
C ASN A 326 -15.50 6.00 -3.04
N PHE A 327 -14.91 4.87 -2.63
CA PHE A 327 -15.20 3.58 -3.23
C PHE A 327 -16.67 3.16 -3.00
N GLN A 328 -17.21 3.37 -1.80
CA GLN A 328 -18.62 3.09 -1.52
C GLN A 328 -19.57 3.85 -2.46
N ASN A 329 -19.23 5.09 -2.83
CA ASN A 329 -20.04 5.91 -3.75
C ASN A 329 -20.08 5.33 -5.18
N VAL A 330 -19.09 4.54 -5.58
CA VAL A 330 -18.98 3.93 -6.92
C VAL A 330 -19.09 2.41 -6.91
N ARG A 331 -19.39 1.83 -5.75
CA ARG A 331 -19.40 0.37 -5.52
C ARG A 331 -20.31 -0.39 -6.48
N ASP A 332 -21.51 0.13 -6.74
CA ASP A 332 -22.47 -0.51 -7.65
C ASP A 332 -21.95 -0.51 -9.09
N GLU A 333 -21.29 0.56 -9.54
CA GLU A 333 -20.63 0.59 -10.85
C GLU A 333 -19.51 -0.44 -10.95
N VAL A 334 -18.74 -0.63 -9.86
CA VAL A 334 -17.68 -1.63 -9.81
C VAL A 334 -18.26 -3.04 -9.83
N ILE A 335 -19.36 -3.29 -9.13
CA ILE A 335 -20.09 -4.57 -9.19
C ILE A 335 -20.54 -4.86 -10.62
N ALA A 336 -21.14 -3.88 -11.29
CA ALA A 336 -21.59 -4.05 -12.66
C ALA A 336 -20.44 -4.35 -13.64
N ALA A 337 -19.28 -3.75 -13.44
CA ALA A 337 -18.11 -3.89 -14.32
C ALA A 337 -17.25 -5.13 -14.01
N ARG A 338 -17.14 -5.55 -12.75
CA ARG A 338 -16.13 -6.53 -12.27
C ARG A 338 -16.72 -7.66 -11.41
N GLY A 339 -17.99 -7.58 -11.06
CA GLY A 339 -18.67 -8.54 -10.19
C GLY A 339 -18.54 -8.21 -8.71
N GLU A 340 -19.44 -8.79 -7.94
CA GLU A 340 -19.56 -8.50 -6.50
C GLU A 340 -18.39 -9.06 -5.68
N GLU A 341 -17.83 -10.20 -6.07
CA GLU A 341 -16.67 -10.78 -5.39
C GLU A 341 -15.48 -9.81 -5.41
N PHE A 342 -15.26 -9.14 -6.55
CA PHE A 342 -14.22 -8.11 -6.68
C PHE A 342 -14.52 -6.88 -5.79
N ALA A 343 -15.76 -6.39 -5.77
CA ALA A 343 -16.13 -5.27 -4.93
C ALA A 343 -15.94 -5.59 -3.44
N ARG A 344 -16.37 -6.77 -3.00
CA ARG A 344 -16.16 -7.24 -1.61
C ARG A 344 -14.69 -7.46 -1.25
N MET A 345 -13.85 -7.78 -2.21
CA MET A 345 -12.41 -7.82 -2.03
C MET A 345 -11.85 -6.41 -1.78
N TRP A 346 -12.40 -5.43 -2.45
CA TRP A 346 -11.89 -4.04 -2.37
C TRP A 346 -12.44 -3.28 -1.16
N ASP A 347 -13.65 -3.62 -0.66
CA ASP A 347 -14.19 -3.16 0.62
C ASP A 347 -13.22 -3.44 1.78
#